data_7bd0f0f5e79f0da5095ab1435586ba17
#
_entry.id   7bd0f0f5e79f0da5095ab1435586ba17
#
_cell.length_a   1.000
_cell.length_b   1.000
_cell.length_c   1.000
_cell.angle_alpha   90.00
_cell.angle_beta   90.00
_cell.angle_gamma   90.00
#
_symmetry.space_group_name_H-M   'P 1'
#
loop_
_entity.id
_entity.type
_entity.pdbx_description
1 polymer ?
#
loop_
_entity_poly.entity_id
_entity_poly.type
_entity_poly.pdbx_seq_one_letter_code
_entity_poly.pdbx_strand_id
1 'polypeptide(L)'
;MTEWSLDQARKTYSIPHWADGYFDVDQAGHMVVRPTGQDGPVVSLPHVVDAARAAGAQLPLLVRFPDILGQRLGKLQAAFAQAQSDWEYPGGYTAVYPIKVNQHRGVAGTLASHHGEGFGLEAGSKPELMAVLALSRPGGLIVCNGYKDREYIRLALIGRKLGLQTFIVIEKPSELKLVLEESKALDVKPGLGVRMRLASLGAGKWQNSGGDKAKFGLSPRQLLDLWKSLRDTEYADCLSLLHFHMGSQISNVRDIANGMREATRYFVELSRLGAKITHVDVGGGLGVDYEGTRSRSFCSINYGLNAYASNIVQPLANACEEHGLTPPRIVTECGRAMTAHHAVLIANVSEVEEAQEGRVPDAHDDEPASIRHLREIHEELDQRPAVELFQEAQHFHAEGLASYALGQIDLPQRARIDDLFYAIAHAVRARLSYDEKSHRPALDELNERLVDKYFVNFSVFESIPDAWAIDQVFPIVPIERLNEQPQRRGIIADMTCDSDGMVKTYVENESLDTSLPLHAVNPGESYRIAFFMVGAYQEILGDIHNLFGDTDAVEVRAEGEGYVLTQQRRGDTTDVMLDYVGYRLDDLRTAYAERVAAAQLAPAQAQELAEALEAGLTGYTYLSDEPLI
;
A
#
# COMPACT_ATOMS: atom_id res chain seq x y z
N MET A 1 -26.33 -12.04 -23.13
CA MET A 1 -25.46 -11.88 -21.96
C MET A 1 -24.52 -13.07 -21.94
N THR A 2 -23.22 -12.87 -21.95
CA THR A 2 -22.24 -13.96 -21.77
C THR A 2 -22.42 -14.51 -20.35
N GLU A 3 -22.50 -15.84 -20.23
CA GLU A 3 -22.60 -16.53 -18.95
C GLU A 3 -21.36 -16.17 -18.08
N TRP A 4 -21.55 -15.91 -16.77
CA TRP A 4 -20.44 -15.60 -15.86
C TRP A 4 -19.45 -16.76 -15.77
N SER A 5 -18.18 -16.46 -15.78
CA SER A 5 -17.10 -17.44 -15.74
C SER A 5 -15.94 -16.94 -14.87
N LEU A 6 -15.05 -17.84 -14.48
CA LEU A 6 -13.83 -17.48 -13.75
C LEU A 6 -12.93 -16.51 -14.54
N ASP A 7 -12.94 -16.59 -15.87
CA ASP A 7 -12.18 -15.65 -16.70
C ASP A 7 -12.80 -14.24 -16.69
N GLN A 8 -14.12 -14.15 -16.57
CA GLN A 8 -14.78 -12.87 -16.35
C GLN A 8 -14.46 -12.31 -14.95
N ALA A 9 -14.45 -13.15 -13.90
CA ALA A 9 -14.02 -12.73 -12.58
C ALA A 9 -12.58 -12.18 -12.60
N ARG A 10 -11.64 -12.93 -13.21
CA ARG A 10 -10.25 -12.47 -13.39
C ARG A 10 -10.18 -11.12 -14.09
N LYS A 11 -10.96 -10.92 -15.15
CA LYS A 11 -11.00 -9.68 -15.91
C LYS A 11 -11.63 -8.55 -15.09
N THR A 12 -12.78 -8.81 -14.45
CA THR A 12 -13.49 -7.80 -13.64
C THR A 12 -12.60 -7.22 -12.56
N TYR A 13 -11.89 -8.06 -11.82
CA TYR A 13 -10.97 -7.61 -10.75
C TYR A 13 -9.53 -7.38 -11.23
N SER A 14 -9.28 -7.36 -12.56
CA SER A 14 -7.97 -7.12 -13.19
C SER A 14 -6.82 -8.00 -12.65
N ILE A 15 -7.13 -9.19 -12.12
CA ILE A 15 -6.19 -10.07 -11.42
C ILE A 15 -4.92 -10.36 -12.25
N PRO A 16 -4.99 -10.71 -13.57
CA PRO A 16 -3.80 -11.05 -14.34
C PRO A 16 -2.78 -9.91 -14.47
N HIS A 17 -3.19 -8.68 -14.18
CA HIS A 17 -2.37 -7.49 -14.40
C HIS A 17 -1.60 -7.06 -13.14
N TRP A 18 -2.27 -6.99 -11.97
CA TRP A 18 -1.61 -6.59 -10.72
C TRP A 18 -0.99 -7.76 -9.95
N ALA A 19 -1.46 -8.99 -10.18
CA ALA A 19 -1.05 -10.16 -9.39
C ALA A 19 0.39 -10.64 -9.65
N ASP A 20 1.02 -10.30 -10.77
CA ASP A 20 2.36 -10.74 -11.22
C ASP A 20 2.57 -12.27 -11.14
N GLY A 21 1.47 -13.06 -11.31
CA GLY A 21 1.45 -14.52 -11.25
C GLY A 21 1.42 -15.12 -9.84
N TYR A 22 1.36 -14.29 -8.79
CA TYR A 22 1.25 -14.78 -7.41
C TYR A 22 -0.18 -15.06 -6.98
N PHE A 23 -1.17 -14.38 -7.55
CA PHE A 23 -2.58 -14.52 -7.18
C PHE A 23 -3.43 -14.94 -8.38
N ASP A 24 -4.44 -15.77 -8.13
CA ASP A 24 -5.36 -16.28 -9.14
C ASP A 24 -6.68 -16.73 -8.48
N VAL A 25 -7.62 -17.23 -9.28
CA VAL A 25 -8.89 -17.80 -8.84
C VAL A 25 -8.93 -19.29 -9.20
N ASP A 26 -9.28 -20.16 -8.27
CA ASP A 26 -9.45 -21.59 -8.49
C ASP A 26 -10.86 -21.96 -9.02
N GLN A 27 -11.07 -23.26 -9.29
CA GLN A 27 -12.35 -23.76 -9.83
C GLN A 27 -13.53 -23.63 -8.85
N ALA A 28 -13.24 -23.52 -7.55
CA ALA A 28 -14.26 -23.31 -6.52
C ALA A 28 -14.69 -21.84 -6.40
N GLY A 29 -14.01 -20.93 -7.11
CA GLY A 29 -14.23 -19.49 -6.99
C GLY A 29 -13.50 -18.87 -5.79
N HIS A 30 -12.46 -19.52 -5.30
CA HIS A 30 -11.62 -18.99 -4.22
C HIS A 30 -10.40 -18.24 -4.78
N MET A 31 -10.04 -17.13 -4.12
CA MET A 31 -8.73 -16.53 -4.32
C MET A 31 -7.64 -17.47 -3.82
N VAL A 32 -6.64 -17.69 -4.66
CA VAL A 32 -5.50 -18.54 -4.35
C VAL A 32 -4.18 -17.80 -4.53
N VAL A 33 -3.17 -18.24 -3.80
CA VAL A 33 -1.81 -17.71 -3.83
C VAL A 33 -0.84 -18.79 -4.29
N ARG A 34 0.13 -18.40 -5.11
CA ARG A 34 1.27 -19.22 -5.57
C ARG A 34 2.58 -18.63 -5.02
N PRO A 35 2.92 -18.88 -3.74
CA PRO A 35 4.00 -18.15 -3.08
C PRO A 35 5.37 -18.34 -3.72
N THR A 36 5.60 -19.50 -4.36
CA THR A 36 6.85 -19.84 -5.04
C THR A 36 6.76 -19.76 -6.58
N GLY A 37 5.69 -19.14 -7.10
CA GLY A 37 5.46 -19.00 -8.54
C GLY A 37 4.61 -20.14 -9.13
N GLN A 38 4.61 -20.27 -10.47
CA GLN A 38 3.67 -21.14 -11.19
C GLN A 38 3.85 -22.64 -10.90
N ASP A 39 5.06 -23.07 -10.64
CA ASP A 39 5.39 -24.49 -10.40
C ASP A 39 5.26 -24.90 -8.92
N GLY A 40 4.87 -23.99 -8.05
CA GLY A 40 4.76 -24.21 -6.62
C GLY A 40 3.35 -24.59 -6.16
N PRO A 41 3.19 -24.85 -4.84
CA PRO A 41 1.88 -25.15 -4.27
C PRO A 41 0.90 -23.99 -4.44
N VAL A 42 -0.37 -24.38 -4.57
CA VAL A 42 -1.50 -23.44 -4.64
C VAL A 42 -2.15 -23.36 -3.27
N VAL A 43 -2.20 -22.18 -2.69
CA VAL A 43 -2.70 -21.91 -1.34
C VAL A 43 -4.02 -21.15 -1.42
N SER A 44 -5.12 -21.74 -0.96
CA SER A 44 -6.44 -21.10 -0.92
C SER A 44 -6.52 -20.11 0.24
N LEU A 45 -6.85 -18.84 -0.02
CA LEU A 45 -7.00 -17.81 1.02
C LEU A 45 -8.12 -18.12 2.01
N PRO A 46 -9.33 -18.57 1.60
CA PRO A 46 -10.35 -19.03 2.55
C PRO A 46 -9.83 -20.09 3.51
N HIS A 47 -9.12 -21.10 3.01
CA HIS A 47 -8.56 -22.16 3.87
C HIS A 47 -7.48 -21.64 4.82
N VAL A 48 -6.66 -20.66 4.41
CA VAL A 48 -5.68 -20.00 5.28
C VAL A 48 -6.39 -19.29 6.44
N VAL A 49 -7.43 -18.53 6.13
CA VAL A 49 -8.22 -17.82 7.15
C VAL A 49 -8.84 -18.81 8.13
N ASP A 50 -9.48 -19.87 7.64
CA ASP A 50 -10.12 -20.89 8.49
C ASP A 50 -9.10 -21.60 9.38
N ALA A 51 -7.92 -21.94 8.86
CA ALA A 51 -6.83 -22.54 9.63
C ALA A 51 -6.25 -21.57 10.67
N ALA A 52 -6.08 -20.30 10.34
CA ALA A 52 -5.60 -19.27 11.26
C ALA A 52 -6.62 -19.04 12.40
N ARG A 53 -7.92 -18.98 12.08
CA ARG A 53 -9.00 -18.88 13.09
C ARG A 53 -9.06 -20.10 14.01
N ALA A 54 -8.91 -21.30 13.46
CA ALA A 54 -8.82 -22.52 14.27
C ALA A 54 -7.60 -22.51 15.22
N ALA A 55 -6.53 -21.79 14.85
CA ALA A 55 -5.36 -21.55 15.69
C ALA A 55 -5.52 -20.33 16.64
N GLY A 56 -6.70 -19.68 16.65
CA GLY A 56 -7.07 -18.60 17.57
C GLY A 56 -6.82 -17.17 17.03
N ALA A 57 -6.53 -16.99 15.73
CA ALA A 57 -6.50 -15.67 15.12
C ALA A 57 -7.92 -15.14 14.88
N GLN A 58 -8.04 -13.81 14.84
CA GLN A 58 -9.28 -13.10 14.57
C GLN A 58 -9.16 -12.27 13.27
N LEU A 59 -10.30 -11.83 12.73
CA LEU A 59 -10.34 -10.86 11.65
C LEU A 59 -10.43 -9.43 12.25
N PRO A 60 -9.82 -8.45 11.58
CA PRO A 60 -9.03 -8.52 10.35
C PRO A 60 -7.72 -9.27 10.55
N LEU A 61 -7.22 -9.92 9.48
CA LEU A 61 -6.04 -10.77 9.53
C LEU A 61 -5.04 -10.35 8.43
N LEU A 62 -3.84 -9.99 8.82
CA LEU A 62 -2.73 -9.77 7.88
C LEU A 62 -2.02 -11.09 7.59
N VAL A 63 -2.12 -11.56 6.35
CA VAL A 63 -1.47 -12.79 5.88
C VAL A 63 -0.20 -12.43 5.12
N ARG A 64 0.96 -12.91 5.57
CA ARG A 64 2.24 -12.71 4.91
C ARG A 64 2.71 -14.00 4.25
N PHE A 65 3.27 -13.85 3.04
CA PHE A 65 3.86 -14.93 2.24
C PHE A 65 5.36 -14.68 2.07
N PRO A 66 6.22 -15.08 3.02
CA PRO A 66 7.67 -14.80 2.97
C PRO A 66 8.36 -15.35 1.73
N ASP A 67 7.83 -16.44 1.13
CA ASP A 67 8.41 -17.02 -0.09
C ASP A 67 8.32 -16.06 -1.29
N ILE A 68 7.27 -15.20 -1.34
CA ILE A 68 7.16 -14.15 -2.37
C ILE A 68 8.32 -13.16 -2.28
N LEU A 69 8.80 -12.84 -1.08
CA LEU A 69 9.97 -11.94 -0.91
C LEU A 69 11.20 -12.47 -1.63
N GLY A 70 11.51 -13.77 -1.44
CA GLY A 70 12.62 -14.44 -2.11
C GLY A 70 12.43 -14.49 -3.63
N GLN A 71 11.22 -14.79 -4.10
CA GLN A 71 10.89 -14.81 -5.53
C GLN A 71 11.05 -13.43 -6.18
N ARG A 72 10.54 -12.36 -5.54
CA ARG A 72 10.66 -10.98 -6.05
C ARG A 72 12.11 -10.54 -6.16
N LEU A 73 12.91 -10.83 -5.15
CA LEU A 73 14.33 -10.51 -5.17
C LEU A 73 15.07 -11.32 -6.25
N GLY A 74 14.78 -12.61 -6.39
CA GLY A 74 15.35 -13.45 -7.44
C GLY A 74 15.02 -12.95 -8.85
N LYS A 75 13.75 -12.53 -9.10
CA LYS A 75 13.35 -11.92 -10.37
C LYS A 75 14.13 -10.63 -10.66
N LEU A 76 14.33 -9.77 -9.65
CA LEU A 76 15.08 -8.53 -9.80
C LEU A 76 16.57 -8.81 -10.12
N GLN A 77 17.19 -9.72 -9.40
CA GLN A 77 18.58 -10.13 -9.65
C GLN A 77 18.76 -10.76 -11.04
N ALA A 78 17.82 -11.61 -11.48
CA ALA A 78 17.84 -12.21 -12.80
C ALA A 78 17.73 -11.16 -13.91
N ALA A 79 16.88 -10.14 -13.76
CA ALA A 79 16.73 -9.05 -14.72
C ALA A 79 18.02 -8.24 -14.88
N PHE A 80 18.74 -7.96 -13.77
CA PHE A 80 20.04 -7.29 -13.83
C PHE A 80 21.13 -8.20 -14.42
N ALA A 81 21.15 -9.48 -14.09
CA ALA A 81 22.09 -10.44 -14.67
C ALA A 81 21.92 -10.54 -16.20
N GLN A 82 20.65 -10.56 -16.68
CA GLN A 82 20.36 -10.54 -18.11
C GLN A 82 20.83 -9.23 -18.76
N ALA A 83 20.52 -8.08 -18.17
CA ALA A 83 20.96 -6.78 -18.70
C ALA A 83 22.49 -6.65 -18.71
N GLN A 84 23.19 -7.16 -17.69
CA GLN A 84 24.66 -7.20 -17.66
C GLN A 84 25.23 -8.06 -18.77
N SER A 85 24.61 -9.21 -19.06
CA SER A 85 24.99 -10.07 -20.18
C SER A 85 24.75 -9.39 -21.52
N ASP A 86 23.58 -8.76 -21.71
CA ASP A 86 23.20 -8.12 -22.97
C ASP A 86 24.12 -6.93 -23.34
N TRP A 87 24.64 -6.23 -22.33
CA TRP A 87 25.49 -5.05 -22.48
C TRP A 87 26.98 -5.32 -22.14
N GLU A 88 27.38 -6.59 -22.02
CA GLU A 88 28.75 -7.01 -21.68
C GLU A 88 29.34 -6.24 -20.48
N TYR A 89 28.52 -6.03 -19.44
CA TYR A 89 28.84 -5.21 -18.27
C TYR A 89 29.42 -6.04 -17.11
N PRO A 90 30.73 -5.95 -16.80
CA PRO A 90 31.36 -6.76 -15.77
C PRO A 90 31.29 -6.17 -14.35
N GLY A 91 30.70 -4.99 -14.16
CA GLY A 91 30.75 -4.24 -12.89
C GLY A 91 30.00 -4.91 -11.71
N GLY A 92 29.10 -5.85 -12.00
CA GLY A 92 28.31 -6.55 -11.01
C GLY A 92 27.09 -5.76 -10.53
N TYR A 93 26.23 -6.44 -9.77
CA TYR A 93 24.99 -5.89 -9.22
C TYR A 93 24.79 -6.29 -7.76
N THR A 94 24.18 -5.40 -6.96
CA THR A 94 23.73 -5.68 -5.59
C THR A 94 22.36 -5.06 -5.38
N ALA A 95 21.38 -5.89 -5.03
CA ALA A 95 20.08 -5.41 -4.55
C ALA A 95 20.19 -5.03 -3.08
N VAL A 96 19.86 -3.81 -2.73
CA VAL A 96 19.80 -3.34 -1.34
C VAL A 96 18.33 -3.19 -0.94
N TYR A 97 17.97 -3.75 0.20
CA TYR A 97 16.65 -3.60 0.77
C TYR A 97 16.63 -2.44 1.77
N PRO A 98 15.93 -1.34 1.47
CA PRO A 98 15.71 -0.26 2.42
C PRO A 98 14.66 -0.69 3.44
N ILE A 99 15.09 -0.92 4.69
CA ILE A 99 14.18 -1.52 5.68
C ILE A 99 13.00 -0.64 6.06
N LYS A 100 13.08 0.66 5.80
CA LYS A 100 11.95 1.61 5.98
C LYS A 100 10.67 1.22 5.26
N VAL A 101 10.77 0.41 4.21
CA VAL A 101 9.61 -0.06 3.45
C VAL A 101 8.75 -1.05 4.25
N ASN A 102 9.40 -1.90 5.03
CA ASN A 102 8.77 -2.72 6.07
C ASN A 102 9.85 -3.23 7.03
N GLN A 103 9.92 -2.64 8.25
CA GLN A 103 10.93 -3.00 9.25
C GLN A 103 10.59 -4.28 10.02
N HIS A 104 9.43 -4.89 9.78
CA HIS A 104 9.07 -6.12 10.47
C HIS A 104 10.17 -7.18 10.32
N ARG A 105 10.56 -7.80 11.46
CA ARG A 105 11.67 -8.76 11.48
C ARG A 105 11.47 -9.93 10.52
N GLY A 106 10.25 -10.43 10.36
CA GLY A 106 9.90 -11.48 9.41
C GLY A 106 10.21 -11.11 7.96
N VAL A 107 10.02 -9.83 7.58
CA VAL A 107 10.32 -9.31 6.25
C VAL A 107 11.80 -9.07 6.06
N ALA A 108 12.39 -8.19 6.88
CA ALA A 108 13.80 -7.83 6.77
C ALA A 108 14.73 -9.04 6.99
N GLY A 109 14.41 -9.90 7.97
CA GLY A 109 15.17 -11.12 8.27
C GLY A 109 15.04 -12.17 7.16
N THR A 110 13.86 -12.35 6.57
CA THR A 110 13.68 -13.27 5.43
C THR A 110 14.53 -12.80 4.25
N LEU A 111 14.46 -11.53 3.87
CA LEU A 111 15.31 -10.99 2.80
C LEU A 111 16.80 -11.13 3.13
N ALA A 112 17.21 -10.82 4.36
CA ALA A 112 18.61 -10.94 4.79
C ALA A 112 19.11 -12.41 4.82
N SER A 113 18.25 -13.39 5.05
CA SER A 113 18.62 -14.81 5.11
C SER A 113 18.76 -15.49 3.76
N HIS A 114 18.11 -14.96 2.72
CA HIS A 114 18.04 -15.65 1.40
C HIS A 114 19.29 -15.50 0.53
N HIS A 115 20.36 -14.78 0.93
CA HIS A 115 21.25 -14.28 -0.11
C HIS A 115 22.74 -14.46 0.07
N GLY A 116 23.30 -14.91 -1.05
CA GLY A 116 24.69 -14.89 -1.41
C GLY A 116 25.27 -13.45 -1.58
N GLU A 117 26.32 -13.26 -2.37
CA GLU A 117 27.11 -12.02 -2.48
C GLU A 117 26.38 -10.80 -3.12
N GLY A 118 25.15 -10.90 -3.58
CA GLY A 118 24.44 -9.86 -4.33
C GLY A 118 23.35 -9.13 -3.56
N PHE A 119 23.39 -9.11 -2.21
CA PHE A 119 22.37 -8.47 -1.38
C PHE A 119 22.96 -7.59 -0.28
N GLY A 120 22.28 -6.47 0.03
CA GLY A 120 22.63 -5.55 1.10
C GLY A 120 21.38 -4.95 1.76
N LEU A 121 21.59 -4.14 2.79
CA LEU A 121 20.54 -3.46 3.55
C LEU A 121 20.78 -1.95 3.56
N GLU A 122 19.70 -1.16 3.65
CA GLU A 122 19.77 0.30 3.82
C GLU A 122 19.06 0.71 5.11
N ALA A 123 19.62 1.71 5.79
CA ALA A 123 19.04 2.32 6.98
C ALA A 123 19.03 3.85 6.85
N GLY A 124 17.89 4.47 7.20
CA GLY A 124 17.71 5.92 7.22
C GLY A 124 17.60 6.55 8.60
N SER A 125 17.67 5.74 9.68
CA SER A 125 17.58 6.20 11.07
C SER A 125 18.43 5.34 12.01
N LYS A 126 18.68 5.82 13.25
CA LYS A 126 19.45 5.05 14.26
C LYS A 126 18.80 3.71 14.61
N PRO A 127 17.49 3.63 14.92
CA PRO A 127 16.84 2.35 15.18
C PRO A 127 16.95 1.38 14.01
N GLU A 128 16.76 1.86 12.78
CA GLU A 128 16.94 1.04 11.59
C GLU A 128 18.38 0.55 11.44
N LEU A 129 19.37 1.42 11.67
CA LEU A 129 20.78 1.02 11.62
C LEU A 129 21.11 -0.06 12.64
N MET A 130 20.58 0.02 13.85
CA MET A 130 20.76 -1.02 14.87
C MET A 130 20.19 -2.38 14.41
N ALA A 131 19.00 -2.38 13.80
CA ALA A 131 18.41 -3.60 13.23
C ALA A 131 19.27 -4.14 12.07
N VAL A 132 19.69 -3.27 11.15
CA VAL A 132 20.50 -3.63 9.99
C VAL A 132 21.87 -4.20 10.39
N LEU A 133 22.54 -3.59 11.37
CA LEU A 133 23.81 -4.11 11.88
C LEU A 133 23.67 -5.53 12.44
N ALA A 134 22.54 -5.81 13.12
CA ALA A 134 22.28 -7.14 13.68
C ALA A 134 21.87 -8.18 12.61
N LEU A 135 21.18 -7.76 11.54
CA LEU A 135 20.73 -8.64 10.46
C LEU A 135 21.80 -8.90 9.41
N SER A 136 22.79 -8.01 9.28
CA SER A 136 23.82 -8.10 8.26
C SER A 136 24.79 -9.24 8.54
N ARG A 137 25.05 -10.04 7.53
CA ARG A 137 26.11 -11.08 7.58
C ARG A 137 27.50 -10.47 7.50
N PRO A 138 28.55 -11.18 7.91
CA PRO A 138 29.93 -10.73 7.74
C PRO A 138 30.23 -10.32 6.27
N GLY A 139 30.85 -9.14 6.10
CA GLY A 139 31.12 -8.56 4.78
C GLY A 139 29.89 -7.99 4.04
N GLY A 140 28.70 -8.01 4.65
CA GLY A 140 27.47 -7.49 4.03
C GLY A 140 27.53 -6.00 3.73
N LEU A 141 26.91 -5.60 2.63
CA LEU A 141 26.78 -4.20 2.22
C LEU A 141 25.69 -3.50 3.05
N ILE A 142 26.03 -2.33 3.60
CA ILE A 142 25.09 -1.44 4.26
C ILE A 142 25.19 -0.05 3.64
N VAL A 143 24.05 0.51 3.23
CA VAL A 143 23.93 1.91 2.79
C VAL A 143 23.27 2.72 3.90
N CYS A 144 23.96 3.77 4.35
CA CYS A 144 23.50 4.66 5.42
C CYS A 144 23.02 5.98 4.81
N ASN A 145 21.71 6.11 4.61
CA ASN A 145 21.03 7.31 4.12
C ASN A 145 20.39 8.12 5.26
N GLY A 146 19.62 9.14 4.91
CA GLY A 146 18.83 9.94 5.84
C GLY A 146 19.63 10.95 6.67
N TYR A 147 18.96 11.55 7.64
CA TYR A 147 19.58 12.54 8.52
C TYR A 147 20.53 11.87 9.52
N LYS A 148 21.78 12.35 9.57
CA LYS A 148 22.84 11.74 10.40
C LYS A 148 23.33 12.72 11.45
N ASP A 149 23.28 12.28 12.71
CA ASP A 149 24.00 12.91 13.81
C ASP A 149 25.32 12.17 14.09
N ARG A 150 26.08 12.65 15.06
CA ARG A 150 27.36 12.06 15.45
C ARG A 150 27.24 10.61 15.90
N GLU A 151 26.19 10.27 16.62
CA GLU A 151 25.94 8.90 17.11
C GLU A 151 25.65 7.94 15.97
N TYR A 152 24.77 8.32 15.02
CA TYR A 152 24.48 7.53 13.83
C TYR A 152 25.76 7.23 13.04
N ILE A 153 26.58 8.28 12.78
CA ILE A 153 27.85 8.15 12.06
C ILE A 153 28.79 7.20 12.81
N ARG A 154 28.89 7.33 14.13
CA ARG A 154 29.72 6.47 14.96
C ARG A 154 29.29 5.01 14.88
N LEU A 155 28.00 4.71 14.93
CA LEU A 155 27.44 3.36 14.78
C LEU A 155 27.74 2.77 13.40
N ALA A 156 27.60 3.56 12.33
CA ALA A 156 27.95 3.13 10.96
C ALA A 156 29.45 2.78 10.84
N LEU A 157 30.34 3.59 11.43
CA LEU A 157 31.78 3.32 11.48
C LEU A 157 32.12 2.10 12.32
N ILE A 158 31.41 1.85 13.42
CA ILE A 158 31.54 0.62 14.22
C ILE A 158 31.19 -0.59 13.35
N GLY A 159 30.10 -0.54 12.58
CA GLY A 159 29.77 -1.59 11.61
C GLY A 159 30.93 -1.89 10.66
N ARG A 160 31.57 -0.86 10.14
CA ARG A 160 32.75 -1.00 9.28
C ARG A 160 33.95 -1.63 10.03
N LYS A 161 34.18 -1.22 11.27
CA LYS A 161 35.24 -1.79 12.12
C LYS A 161 34.99 -3.28 12.42
N LEU A 162 33.72 -3.70 12.44
CA LEU A 162 33.29 -5.09 12.61
C LEU A 162 33.32 -5.90 11.29
N GLY A 163 33.82 -5.32 10.19
CA GLY A 163 34.03 -6.01 8.92
C GLY A 163 32.85 -5.93 7.95
N LEU A 164 31.86 -5.08 8.19
CA LEU A 164 30.78 -4.81 7.25
C LEU A 164 31.21 -3.78 6.18
N GLN A 165 30.65 -3.87 4.98
CA GLN A 165 30.86 -2.88 3.92
C GLN A 165 29.88 -1.71 4.08
N THR A 166 30.12 -0.85 5.07
CA THR A 166 29.23 0.27 5.36
C THR A 166 29.60 1.50 4.56
N PHE A 167 28.64 2.05 3.80
CA PHE A 167 28.76 3.32 3.11
C PHE A 167 27.93 4.40 3.81
N ILE A 168 28.57 5.47 4.26
CA ILE A 168 27.90 6.66 4.80
C ILE A 168 27.68 7.62 3.64
N VAL A 169 26.43 7.78 3.22
CA VAL A 169 26.06 8.62 2.07
C VAL A 169 25.92 10.07 2.56
N ILE A 170 26.81 10.93 2.12
CA ILE A 170 26.79 12.37 2.44
C ILE A 170 25.66 13.03 1.66
N GLU A 171 24.67 13.53 2.37
CA GLU A 171 23.50 14.22 1.83
C GLU A 171 23.48 15.71 2.14
N LYS A 172 24.34 16.15 3.07
CA LYS A 172 24.54 17.55 3.48
C LYS A 172 26.04 17.84 3.66
N PRO A 173 26.51 19.06 3.30
CA PRO A 173 27.93 19.41 3.41
C PRO A 173 28.50 19.28 4.84
N SER A 174 27.66 19.51 5.87
CA SER A 174 28.07 19.45 7.27
C SER A 174 28.40 18.05 7.78
N GLU A 175 27.87 17.00 7.12
CA GLU A 175 28.06 15.61 7.56
C GLU A 175 29.51 15.14 7.39
N LEU A 176 30.21 15.57 6.33
CA LEU A 176 31.57 15.14 6.05
C LEU A 176 32.52 15.39 7.22
N LYS A 177 32.44 16.58 7.82
CA LYS A 177 33.28 16.94 8.98
C LYS A 177 33.07 15.97 10.14
N LEU A 178 31.82 15.65 10.46
CA LEU A 178 31.50 14.71 11.54
C LEU A 178 32.01 13.30 11.23
N VAL A 179 31.89 12.84 9.98
CA VAL A 179 32.40 11.53 9.57
C VAL A 179 33.91 11.45 9.76
N LEU A 180 34.66 12.46 9.32
CA LEU A 180 36.13 12.46 9.44
C LEU A 180 36.58 12.55 10.91
N GLU A 181 35.92 13.33 11.77
CA GLU A 181 36.19 13.40 13.18
C GLU A 181 35.99 12.04 13.88
N GLU A 182 34.84 11.39 13.65
CA GLU A 182 34.55 10.08 14.25
C GLU A 182 35.42 8.95 13.66
N SER A 183 35.72 9.01 12.35
CA SER A 183 36.67 8.11 11.69
C SER A 183 38.03 8.12 12.38
N LYS A 184 38.57 9.33 12.64
CA LYS A 184 39.81 9.50 13.35
C LYS A 184 39.74 9.00 14.81
N ALA A 185 38.63 9.29 15.51
CA ALA A 185 38.44 8.88 16.91
C ALA A 185 38.33 7.34 17.04
N LEU A 186 37.78 6.65 16.06
CA LEU A 186 37.64 5.18 16.04
C LEU A 186 38.81 4.46 15.37
N ASP A 187 39.75 5.19 14.77
CA ASP A 187 40.82 4.63 13.95
C ASP A 187 40.31 3.65 12.89
N VAL A 188 39.35 4.13 12.06
CA VAL A 188 38.75 3.37 10.95
C VAL A 188 38.50 4.26 9.74
N LYS A 189 38.96 3.86 8.56
CA LYS A 189 38.65 4.62 7.32
C LYS A 189 37.18 4.44 6.93
N PRO A 190 36.42 5.53 6.67
CA PRO A 190 35.02 5.44 6.31
C PRO A 190 34.85 4.91 4.87
N GLY A 191 33.76 4.22 4.58
CA GLY A 191 33.23 4.12 3.24
C GLY A 191 32.34 5.36 3.01
N LEU A 192 32.71 6.20 2.06
CA LEU A 192 31.95 7.41 1.74
C LEU A 192 31.15 7.23 0.46
N GLY A 193 29.87 7.58 0.55
CA GLY A 193 29.03 7.87 -0.60
C GLY A 193 28.68 9.34 -0.66
N VAL A 194 28.26 9.83 -1.82
CA VAL A 194 27.67 11.16 -1.95
C VAL A 194 26.36 11.05 -2.69
N ARG A 195 25.33 11.73 -2.19
CA ARG A 195 24.04 11.84 -2.88
C ARG A 195 24.05 13.06 -3.80
N MET A 196 23.91 12.81 -5.07
CA MET A 196 23.78 13.85 -6.10
C MET A 196 22.33 14.33 -6.16
N ARG A 197 22.15 15.63 -6.29
CA ARG A 197 20.87 16.23 -6.62
C ARG A 197 20.75 16.32 -8.13
N LEU A 198 19.90 15.47 -8.74
CA LEU A 198 19.65 15.53 -10.16
C LEU A 198 18.69 16.66 -10.50
N ALA A 199 18.88 17.29 -11.67
CA ALA A 199 17.95 18.27 -12.24
C ALA A 199 16.74 17.58 -12.87
N SER A 200 16.91 16.32 -13.32
CA SER A 200 15.84 15.49 -13.86
C SER A 200 14.83 15.16 -12.76
N LEU A 201 13.57 15.56 -12.96
CA LEU A 201 12.46 15.28 -12.05
C LEU A 201 11.63 14.11 -12.60
N GLY A 202 11.33 13.13 -11.77
CA GLY A 202 10.28 12.14 -12.07
C GLY A 202 8.89 12.80 -12.05
N ALA A 203 7.96 12.32 -12.86
CA ALA A 203 6.56 12.72 -12.79
C ALA A 203 5.83 11.93 -11.70
N GLY A 204 4.96 12.57 -10.90
CA GLY A 204 4.12 11.90 -9.89
C GLY A 204 4.07 12.61 -8.53
N LYS A 205 3.34 12.06 -7.57
CA LYS A 205 3.18 12.61 -6.19
C LYS A 205 4.51 12.73 -5.43
N TRP A 206 5.56 12.01 -5.84
CA TRP A 206 6.88 11.96 -5.22
C TRP A 206 7.94 12.85 -5.88
N GLN A 207 7.54 13.87 -6.66
CA GLN A 207 8.41 14.78 -7.44
C GLN A 207 9.43 15.56 -6.59
N ASN A 208 9.21 15.72 -5.30
CA ASN A 208 10.08 16.50 -4.40
C ASN A 208 11.41 15.80 -4.03
N SER A 209 11.70 14.64 -4.62
CA SER A 209 12.97 13.91 -4.37
C SER A 209 14.16 14.42 -5.20
N GLY A 210 13.92 15.25 -6.23
CA GLY A 210 14.93 15.86 -7.09
C GLY A 210 14.72 17.38 -7.27
N GLY A 211 15.61 18.04 -8.03
CA GLY A 211 15.57 19.46 -8.28
C GLY A 211 15.96 20.34 -7.09
N ASP A 212 15.87 21.66 -7.23
CA ASP A 212 16.35 22.63 -6.23
C ASP A 212 15.63 22.57 -4.87
N LYS A 213 14.41 22.04 -4.84
CA LYS A 213 13.60 21.90 -3.61
C LYS A 213 13.80 20.57 -2.89
N ALA A 214 14.66 19.67 -3.40
CA ALA A 214 14.91 18.40 -2.76
C ALA A 214 15.46 18.58 -1.33
N LYS A 215 14.89 17.82 -0.39
CA LYS A 215 15.31 17.85 1.03
C LYS A 215 16.75 17.42 1.23
N PHE A 216 17.25 16.51 0.38
CA PHE A 216 18.58 15.90 0.48
C PHE A 216 19.33 15.95 -0.86
N GLY A 217 20.65 15.79 -0.76
CA GLY A 217 21.55 15.71 -1.88
C GLY A 217 22.34 17.00 -2.11
N LEU A 218 23.54 16.84 -2.65
CA LEU A 218 24.48 17.92 -2.92
C LEU A 218 24.25 18.52 -4.30
N SER A 219 24.32 19.84 -4.39
CA SER A 219 24.41 20.53 -5.68
C SER A 219 25.77 20.27 -6.35
N PRO A 220 25.93 20.50 -7.66
CA PRO A 220 27.21 20.33 -8.34
C PRO A 220 28.36 21.11 -7.66
N ARG A 221 28.08 22.32 -7.18
CA ARG A 221 29.07 23.14 -6.46
C ARG A 221 29.48 22.47 -5.14
N GLN A 222 28.52 22.03 -4.34
CA GLN A 222 28.79 21.36 -3.07
C GLN A 222 29.56 20.04 -3.26
N LEU A 223 29.22 19.29 -4.31
CA LEU A 223 29.93 18.05 -4.67
C LEU A 223 31.40 18.32 -5.02
N LEU A 224 31.66 19.35 -5.84
CA LEU A 224 33.03 19.75 -6.19
C LEU A 224 33.82 20.24 -4.97
N ASP A 225 33.20 21.01 -4.08
CA ASP A 225 33.85 21.49 -2.85
C ASP A 225 34.15 20.33 -1.90
N LEU A 226 33.25 19.34 -1.79
CA LEU A 226 33.48 18.11 -1.04
C LEU A 226 34.67 17.34 -1.63
N TRP A 227 34.69 17.09 -2.95
CA TRP A 227 35.80 16.39 -3.58
C TRP A 227 37.14 17.12 -3.37
N LYS A 228 37.17 18.43 -3.53
CA LYS A 228 38.38 19.24 -3.24
C LYS A 228 38.89 19.09 -1.82
N SER A 229 38.00 18.95 -0.85
CA SER A 229 38.40 18.75 0.56
C SER A 229 38.95 17.36 0.86
N LEU A 230 38.66 16.37 0.02
CA LEU A 230 39.09 14.97 0.18
C LEU A 230 40.32 14.61 -0.66
N ARG A 231 40.39 15.06 -1.92
CA ARG A 231 41.31 14.55 -2.94
C ARG A 231 42.80 14.60 -2.56
N ASP A 232 43.20 15.59 -1.77
CA ASP A 232 44.61 15.82 -1.35
C ASP A 232 44.87 15.30 0.08
N THR A 233 43.99 14.44 0.60
CA THR A 233 44.09 13.84 1.96
C THR A 233 44.16 12.32 1.90
N GLU A 234 44.44 11.69 3.02
CA GLU A 234 44.42 10.22 3.19
C GLU A 234 43.03 9.59 2.99
N TYR A 235 41.96 10.42 2.88
CA TYR A 235 40.57 10.02 2.68
C TYR A 235 40.12 10.10 1.22
N ALA A 236 40.98 10.45 0.27
CA ALA A 236 40.64 10.55 -1.15
C ALA A 236 40.00 9.24 -1.69
N ASP A 237 40.60 8.10 -1.36
CA ASP A 237 40.10 6.77 -1.78
C ASP A 237 38.86 6.29 -0.99
N CYS A 238 38.41 7.04 0.02
CA CYS A 238 37.22 6.70 0.78
C CYS A 238 35.93 7.05 0.02
N LEU A 239 35.96 8.08 -0.86
CA LEU A 239 34.82 8.42 -1.70
C LEU A 239 34.72 7.44 -2.87
N SER A 240 33.84 6.46 -2.75
CA SER A 240 33.78 5.35 -3.70
C SER A 240 32.35 4.99 -4.11
N LEU A 241 31.30 5.65 -3.57
CA LEU A 241 29.90 5.44 -3.96
C LEU A 241 29.25 6.74 -4.41
N LEU A 242 28.61 6.70 -5.57
CA LEU A 242 27.67 7.74 -6.01
C LEU A 242 26.24 7.27 -5.78
N HIS A 243 25.43 8.09 -5.13
CA HIS A 243 24.04 7.81 -4.88
C HIS A 243 23.15 8.90 -5.47
N PHE A 244 22.00 8.51 -5.97
CA PHE A 244 20.90 9.41 -6.31
C PHE A 244 19.56 8.73 -6.12
N HIS A 245 18.50 9.51 -5.98
CA HIS A 245 17.15 8.99 -5.84
C HIS A 245 16.17 9.89 -6.59
N MET A 246 15.47 9.32 -7.55
CA MET A 246 14.55 10.05 -8.45
C MET A 246 13.12 10.15 -7.92
N GLY A 247 12.80 9.43 -6.84
CA GLY A 247 11.47 9.32 -6.26
C GLY A 247 11.02 7.88 -6.07
N SER A 248 9.86 7.70 -5.44
CA SER A 248 9.21 6.39 -5.28
C SER A 248 8.20 6.18 -6.40
N GLN A 249 7.87 4.92 -6.73
CA GLN A 249 6.80 4.57 -7.67
C GLN A 249 6.90 5.33 -9.00
N ILE A 250 8.03 5.22 -9.69
CA ILE A 250 8.23 5.88 -10.99
C ILE A 250 7.40 5.14 -12.04
N SER A 251 6.38 5.80 -12.57
CA SER A 251 5.42 5.19 -13.48
C SER A 251 5.92 5.05 -14.94
N ASN A 252 6.93 5.83 -15.32
CA ASN A 252 7.38 5.92 -16.71
C ASN A 252 8.88 5.60 -16.84
N VAL A 253 9.23 4.61 -17.64
CA VAL A 253 10.63 4.19 -17.91
C VAL A 253 11.49 5.30 -18.49
N ARG A 254 10.91 6.28 -19.20
CA ARG A 254 11.64 7.43 -19.74
C ARG A 254 12.26 8.31 -18.65
N ASP A 255 11.60 8.41 -17.50
CA ASP A 255 12.10 9.21 -16.39
C ASP A 255 13.34 8.54 -15.79
N ILE A 256 13.35 7.20 -15.72
CA ILE A 256 14.51 6.40 -15.32
C ILE A 256 15.69 6.64 -16.31
N ALA A 257 15.42 6.53 -17.62
CA ALA A 257 16.43 6.75 -18.64
C ALA A 257 17.03 8.18 -18.59
N ASN A 258 16.19 9.20 -18.33
CA ASN A 258 16.64 10.59 -18.21
C ASN A 258 17.50 10.79 -16.95
N GLY A 259 17.09 10.27 -15.81
CA GLY A 259 17.87 10.33 -14.57
C GLY A 259 19.20 9.61 -14.70
N MET A 260 19.20 8.43 -15.31
CA MET A 260 20.44 7.67 -15.57
C MET A 260 21.41 8.41 -16.49
N ARG A 261 20.91 9.09 -17.51
CA ARG A 261 21.77 9.91 -18.39
C ARG A 261 22.50 11.00 -17.62
N GLU A 262 21.81 11.70 -16.76
CA GLU A 262 22.39 12.73 -15.91
C GLU A 262 23.38 12.13 -14.89
N ALA A 263 22.97 11.07 -14.18
CA ALA A 263 23.81 10.40 -13.18
C ALA A 263 25.10 9.83 -13.77
N THR A 264 25.03 9.24 -14.97
CA THR A 264 26.19 8.74 -15.68
C THR A 264 27.18 9.86 -16.03
N ARG A 265 26.70 11.08 -16.34
CA ARG A 265 27.58 12.24 -16.53
C ARG A 265 28.34 12.60 -15.25
N TYR A 266 27.68 12.58 -14.08
CA TYR A 266 28.36 12.80 -12.80
C TYR A 266 29.44 11.74 -12.56
N PHE A 267 29.15 10.47 -12.84
CA PHE A 267 30.14 9.39 -12.71
C PHE A 267 31.37 9.63 -13.58
N VAL A 268 31.18 9.94 -14.87
CA VAL A 268 32.27 10.24 -15.80
C VAL A 268 33.09 11.44 -15.34
N GLU A 269 32.45 12.55 -14.99
CA GLU A 269 33.17 13.78 -14.62
C GLU A 269 33.93 13.64 -13.29
N LEU A 270 33.37 12.98 -12.29
CA LEU A 270 34.09 12.73 -11.03
C LEU A 270 35.28 11.76 -11.23
N SER A 271 35.11 10.73 -12.08
CA SER A 271 36.21 9.84 -12.44
C SER A 271 37.35 10.60 -13.14
N ARG A 272 37.04 11.53 -14.06
CA ARG A 272 38.02 12.40 -14.70
C ARG A 272 38.75 13.36 -13.74
N LEU A 273 38.05 13.74 -12.67
CA LEU A 273 38.65 14.55 -11.60
C LEU A 273 39.51 13.71 -10.64
N GLY A 274 39.60 12.40 -10.84
CA GLY A 274 40.45 11.46 -10.09
C GLY A 274 39.73 10.72 -8.95
N ALA A 275 38.42 10.85 -8.81
CA ALA A 275 37.65 10.07 -7.81
C ALA A 275 37.56 8.59 -8.26
N LYS A 276 37.79 7.66 -7.32
CA LYS A 276 37.74 6.22 -7.56
C LYS A 276 36.37 5.66 -7.25
N ILE A 277 35.39 5.95 -8.09
CA ILE A 277 34.02 5.49 -7.89
C ILE A 277 33.91 4.02 -8.27
N THR A 278 33.61 3.18 -7.29
CA THR A 278 33.46 1.73 -7.42
C THR A 278 32.00 1.27 -7.36
N HIS A 279 31.10 2.10 -6.88
CA HIS A 279 29.68 1.82 -6.76
C HIS A 279 28.83 2.99 -7.28
N VAL A 280 27.79 2.64 -8.05
CA VAL A 280 26.74 3.60 -8.43
C VAL A 280 25.41 3.07 -7.88
N ASP A 281 24.90 3.76 -6.90
CA ASP A 281 23.62 3.45 -6.26
C ASP A 281 22.53 4.35 -6.87
N VAL A 282 21.65 3.73 -7.63
CA VAL A 282 20.57 4.42 -8.32
C VAL A 282 19.35 4.67 -7.43
N GLY A 283 19.45 4.33 -6.16
CA GLY A 283 18.36 4.45 -5.19
C GLY A 283 17.20 3.52 -5.51
N GLY A 284 16.03 3.91 -5.03
CA GLY A 284 14.78 3.22 -5.32
C GLY A 284 14.07 3.77 -6.55
N GLY A 285 12.75 3.55 -6.59
CA GLY A 285 11.89 4.11 -7.63
C GLY A 285 11.28 3.09 -8.56
N LEU A 286 11.78 1.85 -8.61
CA LEU A 286 11.10 0.76 -9.29
C LEU A 286 9.69 0.62 -8.71
N GLY A 287 8.69 0.91 -9.54
CA GLY A 287 7.29 0.86 -9.14
C GLY A 287 6.68 -0.53 -9.29
N VAL A 288 5.46 -0.65 -8.81
CA VAL A 288 4.57 -1.79 -9.03
C VAL A 288 3.24 -1.31 -9.60
N ASP A 289 2.56 -2.16 -10.35
CA ASP A 289 1.29 -1.83 -10.96
C ASP A 289 0.13 -2.21 -10.03
N TYR A 290 -0.25 -1.31 -9.14
CA TYR A 290 -1.39 -1.51 -8.24
C TYR A 290 -2.73 -1.45 -8.99
N GLU A 291 -2.79 -0.70 -10.09
CA GLU A 291 -4.02 -0.52 -10.87
C GLU A 291 -4.25 -1.65 -11.89
N GLY A 292 -3.20 -2.37 -12.26
CA GLY A 292 -3.27 -3.32 -13.37
C GLY A 292 -3.50 -2.67 -14.73
N THR A 293 -3.30 -1.33 -14.85
CA THR A 293 -3.58 -0.58 -16.07
C THR A 293 -2.39 -0.47 -17.03
N ARG A 294 -1.18 -0.81 -16.56
CA ARG A 294 0.09 -0.65 -17.29
C ARG A 294 0.25 0.74 -17.91
N SER A 295 -0.15 1.74 -17.15
CA SER A 295 -0.23 3.14 -17.58
C SER A 295 0.87 4.01 -16.95
N ARG A 296 0.76 5.33 -17.18
CA ARG A 296 1.60 6.34 -16.51
C ARG A 296 0.90 6.94 -15.29
N SER A 297 -0.18 6.33 -14.83
CA SER A 297 -0.82 6.72 -13.59
C SER A 297 0.14 6.54 -12.41
N PHE A 298 -0.04 7.31 -11.36
CA PHE A 298 0.88 7.33 -10.21
C PHE A 298 0.86 6.01 -9.41
N CYS A 299 -0.19 5.19 -9.50
CA CYS A 299 -0.28 3.85 -8.93
C CYS A 299 -0.03 2.73 -9.95
N SER A 300 0.48 3.04 -11.15
CA SER A 300 0.80 2.07 -12.20
C SER A 300 2.22 2.24 -12.71
N ILE A 301 2.67 1.34 -13.59
CA ILE A 301 3.95 1.41 -14.32
C ILE A 301 3.76 0.93 -15.77
N ASN A 302 4.47 1.57 -16.70
CA ASN A 302 4.43 1.22 -18.13
C ASN A 302 5.60 0.33 -18.58
N TYR A 303 6.32 -0.31 -17.66
CA TYR A 303 7.52 -1.10 -17.94
C TYR A 303 7.63 -2.33 -17.03
N GLY A 304 8.44 -3.30 -17.43
CA GLY A 304 8.79 -4.48 -16.61
C GLY A 304 10.22 -4.43 -16.08
N LEU A 305 10.61 -5.43 -15.29
CA LEU A 305 11.92 -5.55 -14.64
C LEU A 305 13.08 -5.52 -15.64
N ASN A 306 12.97 -6.20 -16.78
CA ASN A 306 14.03 -6.22 -17.79
C ASN A 306 14.26 -4.84 -18.41
N ALA A 307 13.19 -4.10 -18.70
CA ALA A 307 13.30 -2.74 -19.20
C ALA A 307 13.93 -1.81 -18.16
N TYR A 308 13.56 -1.95 -16.87
CA TYR A 308 14.17 -1.22 -15.77
C TYR A 308 15.68 -1.48 -15.71
N ALA A 309 16.09 -2.75 -15.63
CA ALA A 309 17.49 -3.14 -15.53
C ALA A 309 18.32 -2.67 -16.73
N SER A 310 17.79 -2.85 -17.95
CA SER A 310 18.49 -2.44 -19.17
C SER A 310 18.70 -0.91 -19.23
N ASN A 311 17.69 -0.10 -18.84
CA ASN A 311 17.82 1.38 -18.82
C ASN A 311 18.81 1.89 -17.76
N ILE A 312 19.21 1.05 -16.80
CA ILE A 312 20.25 1.36 -15.81
C ILE A 312 21.62 0.90 -16.28
N VAL A 313 21.74 -0.34 -16.76
CA VAL A 313 23.01 -0.95 -17.15
C VAL A 313 23.59 -0.31 -18.41
N GLN A 314 22.76 -0.11 -19.45
CA GLN A 314 23.19 0.41 -20.75
C GLN A 314 23.94 1.74 -20.69
N PRO A 315 23.45 2.81 -20.03
CA PRO A 315 24.17 4.08 -19.99
C PRO A 315 25.53 4.00 -19.32
N LEU A 316 25.64 3.16 -18.26
CA LEU A 316 26.90 2.95 -17.56
C LEU A 316 27.89 2.12 -18.42
N ALA A 317 27.42 1.07 -19.10
CA ALA A 317 28.24 0.26 -20.00
C ALA A 317 28.84 1.15 -21.12
N ASN A 318 27.99 1.89 -21.82
CA ASN A 318 28.42 2.77 -22.91
C ASN A 318 29.44 3.83 -22.44
N ALA A 319 29.17 4.44 -21.26
CA ALA A 319 30.08 5.46 -20.72
C ALA A 319 31.45 4.87 -20.30
N CYS A 320 31.46 3.68 -19.73
CA CYS A 320 32.71 3.00 -19.37
C CYS A 320 33.54 2.65 -20.60
N GLU A 321 32.90 2.15 -21.65
CA GLU A 321 33.55 1.86 -22.93
C GLU A 321 34.10 3.13 -23.59
N GLU A 322 33.26 4.19 -23.76
CA GLU A 322 33.62 5.43 -24.40
C GLU A 322 34.79 6.18 -23.73
N HIS A 323 34.82 6.09 -22.38
CA HIS A 323 35.79 6.87 -21.60
C HIS A 323 36.91 6.01 -20.97
N GLY A 324 36.96 4.71 -21.24
CA GLY A 324 37.97 3.81 -20.70
C GLY A 324 37.92 3.71 -19.17
N LEU A 325 36.72 3.76 -18.57
CA LEU A 325 36.52 3.72 -17.14
C LEU A 325 36.25 2.29 -16.65
N THR A 326 36.69 1.99 -15.44
CA THR A 326 36.34 0.72 -14.79
C THR A 326 34.85 0.70 -14.47
N PRO A 327 34.06 -0.28 -14.92
CA PRO A 327 32.66 -0.40 -14.63
C PRO A 327 32.38 -0.53 -13.12
N PRO A 328 31.61 0.41 -12.52
CA PRO A 328 31.26 0.34 -11.10
C PRO A 328 30.23 -0.75 -10.84
N ARG A 329 30.17 -1.25 -9.60
CA ARG A 329 29.06 -2.09 -9.15
C ARG A 329 27.79 -1.28 -9.11
N ILE A 330 26.72 -1.79 -9.72
CA ILE A 330 25.39 -1.16 -9.67
C ILE A 330 24.70 -1.60 -8.37
N VAL A 331 24.11 -0.63 -7.68
CA VAL A 331 23.29 -0.84 -6.47
C VAL A 331 21.90 -0.26 -6.73
N THR A 332 20.86 -0.94 -6.27
CA THR A 332 19.48 -0.41 -6.28
C THR A 332 18.82 -0.60 -4.92
N GLU A 333 17.91 0.33 -4.56
CA GLU A 333 17.14 0.31 -3.31
C GLU A 333 15.64 0.07 -3.57
N CYS A 334 15.29 -1.00 -4.30
CA CYS A 334 13.95 -1.28 -4.83
C CYS A 334 13.01 -1.96 -3.80
N GLY A 335 12.85 -1.39 -2.61
CA GLY A 335 12.10 -2.01 -1.52
C GLY A 335 10.63 -2.31 -1.83
N ARG A 336 9.88 -1.34 -2.40
CA ARG A 336 8.47 -1.53 -2.79
C ARG A 336 8.29 -2.72 -3.72
N ALA A 337 9.11 -2.84 -4.74
CA ALA A 337 9.02 -3.92 -5.71
C ALA A 337 9.36 -5.30 -5.10
N MET A 338 10.14 -5.34 -4.04
CA MET A 338 10.44 -6.58 -3.31
C MET A 338 9.30 -7.00 -2.39
N THR A 339 8.57 -6.04 -1.79
CA THR A 339 7.67 -6.34 -0.67
C THR A 339 6.18 -6.21 -0.96
N ALA A 340 5.74 -5.40 -1.92
CA ALA A 340 4.31 -5.11 -2.10
C ALA A 340 3.43 -6.37 -2.14
N HIS A 341 3.80 -7.38 -2.92
CA HIS A 341 2.99 -8.57 -3.15
C HIS A 341 2.99 -9.60 -1.99
N HIS A 342 3.89 -9.47 -1.00
CA HIS A 342 4.03 -10.52 0.02
C HIS A 342 2.96 -10.52 1.08
N ALA A 343 2.16 -9.47 1.20
CA ALA A 343 1.16 -9.36 2.25
C ALA A 343 -0.22 -9.01 1.68
N VAL A 344 -1.24 -9.62 2.31
CA VAL A 344 -2.66 -9.47 2.00
C VAL A 344 -3.39 -9.24 3.32
N LEU A 345 -4.18 -8.18 3.42
CA LEU A 345 -5.11 -7.99 4.54
C LEU A 345 -6.44 -8.63 4.18
N ILE A 346 -7.00 -9.43 5.09
CA ILE A 346 -8.31 -10.06 4.92
C ILE A 346 -9.22 -9.62 6.07
N ALA A 347 -10.41 -9.11 5.73
CA ALA A 347 -11.39 -8.65 6.69
C ALA A 347 -12.78 -9.15 6.33
N ASN A 348 -13.65 -9.29 7.33
CA ASN A 348 -15.06 -9.66 7.13
C ASN A 348 -15.92 -8.42 6.94
N VAL A 349 -16.96 -8.55 6.13
CA VAL A 349 -18.05 -7.58 6.07
C VAL A 349 -18.91 -7.78 7.32
N SER A 350 -19.10 -6.70 8.07
CA SER A 350 -19.89 -6.70 9.29
C SER A 350 -21.35 -6.34 9.03
N GLU A 351 -21.58 -5.42 8.08
CA GLU A 351 -22.92 -4.93 7.74
C GLU A 351 -22.95 -4.46 6.29
N VAL A 352 -24.10 -4.52 5.66
CA VAL A 352 -24.36 -3.90 4.35
C VAL A 352 -25.55 -2.96 4.47
N GLU A 353 -25.32 -1.68 4.23
CA GLU A 353 -26.39 -0.70 4.02
C GLU A 353 -26.72 -0.69 2.52
N GLU A 354 -27.81 -1.32 2.17
CA GLU A 354 -28.26 -1.35 0.77
C GLU A 354 -28.66 0.05 0.30
N ALA A 355 -28.36 0.35 -0.96
CA ALA A 355 -28.84 1.58 -1.60
C ALA A 355 -30.37 1.64 -1.52
N GLN A 356 -30.89 2.84 -1.35
CA GLN A 356 -32.34 3.02 -1.30
C GLN A 356 -32.98 2.48 -2.59
N GLU A 357 -33.82 1.45 -2.47
CA GLU A 357 -34.51 0.86 -3.63
C GLU A 357 -35.54 1.81 -4.22
N GLY A 358 -36.10 2.68 -3.38
CA GLY A 358 -37.21 3.51 -3.73
C GLY A 358 -38.51 2.71 -3.84
N ARG A 359 -39.62 3.36 -3.80
CA ARG A 359 -40.96 2.81 -4.03
C ARG A 359 -41.88 3.88 -4.55
N VAL A 360 -42.96 3.48 -5.19
CA VAL A 360 -44.02 4.40 -5.61
C VAL A 360 -45.10 4.38 -4.54
N PRO A 361 -45.16 5.41 -3.66
CA PRO A 361 -46.20 5.48 -2.62
C PRO A 361 -47.56 5.78 -3.23
N ASP A 362 -48.62 5.41 -2.55
CA ASP A 362 -50.00 5.71 -2.97
C ASP A 362 -50.20 7.21 -3.16
N ALA A 363 -50.99 7.60 -4.19
CA ALA A 363 -51.32 9.00 -4.43
C ALA A 363 -52.30 9.54 -3.40
N HIS A 364 -52.11 10.82 -3.05
CA HIS A 364 -53.04 11.56 -2.16
C HIS A 364 -53.45 12.88 -2.82
N ASP A 365 -54.69 13.34 -2.53
CA ASP A 365 -55.26 14.54 -3.16
C ASP A 365 -54.47 15.82 -2.82
N ASP A 366 -53.83 15.90 -1.65
CA ASP A 366 -53.12 17.08 -1.14
C ASP A 366 -51.60 16.95 -1.25
N GLU A 367 -51.08 16.25 -2.26
CA GLU A 367 -49.63 16.11 -2.43
C GLU A 367 -48.95 17.45 -2.81
N PRO A 368 -47.76 17.75 -2.22
CA PRO A 368 -46.89 18.84 -2.67
C PRO A 368 -46.55 18.74 -4.17
N ALA A 369 -46.28 19.88 -4.81
CA ALA A 369 -45.99 19.93 -6.22
C ALA A 369 -44.80 19.02 -6.63
N SER A 370 -43.73 18.99 -5.82
CA SER A 370 -42.56 18.13 -6.06
C SER A 370 -42.91 16.64 -6.08
N ILE A 371 -43.80 16.16 -5.22
CA ILE A 371 -44.26 14.77 -5.20
C ILE A 371 -45.06 14.45 -6.48
N ARG A 372 -46.01 15.36 -6.84
CA ARG A 372 -46.80 15.16 -8.08
C ARG A 372 -45.94 15.10 -9.33
N HIS A 373 -44.97 16.02 -9.47
CA HIS A 373 -44.06 16.01 -10.63
C HIS A 373 -43.17 14.75 -10.67
N LEU A 374 -42.64 14.31 -9.53
CA LEU A 374 -41.87 13.04 -9.51
C LEU A 374 -42.75 11.84 -9.90
N ARG A 375 -44.02 11.82 -9.52
CA ARG A 375 -44.98 10.81 -9.91
C ARG A 375 -45.26 10.85 -11.42
N GLU A 376 -45.49 12.02 -12.00
CA GLU A 376 -45.65 12.24 -13.43
C GLU A 376 -44.41 11.71 -14.20
N ILE A 377 -43.22 12.05 -13.74
CA ILE A 377 -41.95 11.53 -14.32
C ILE A 377 -41.91 10.00 -14.27
N HIS A 378 -42.31 9.40 -13.13
CA HIS A 378 -42.35 7.94 -13.01
C HIS A 378 -43.36 7.30 -13.99
N GLU A 379 -44.50 7.89 -14.19
CA GLU A 379 -45.52 7.41 -15.15
C GLU A 379 -45.06 7.53 -16.61
N GLU A 380 -44.18 8.48 -16.92
CA GLU A 380 -43.60 8.72 -18.23
C GLU A 380 -42.31 7.94 -18.55
N LEU A 381 -41.84 7.09 -17.62
CA LEU A 381 -40.56 6.38 -17.75
C LEU A 381 -40.36 5.68 -19.09
N ASP A 382 -41.41 5.05 -19.66
CA ASP A 382 -41.32 4.33 -20.94
C ASP A 382 -41.55 5.22 -22.18
N GLN A 383 -41.90 6.49 -21.99
CA GLN A 383 -42.36 7.37 -23.07
C GLN A 383 -41.31 8.45 -23.44
N ARG A 384 -40.39 8.76 -22.55
CA ARG A 384 -39.41 9.83 -22.73
C ARG A 384 -37.96 9.33 -22.60
N PRO A 385 -36.95 10.09 -23.07
CA PRO A 385 -35.54 9.76 -22.94
C PRO A 385 -35.11 9.65 -21.45
N ALA A 386 -34.43 8.56 -21.10
CA ALA A 386 -34.07 8.25 -19.72
C ALA A 386 -33.19 9.33 -19.05
N VAL A 387 -32.23 9.91 -19.79
CA VAL A 387 -31.34 10.97 -19.27
C VAL A 387 -32.12 12.25 -18.95
N GLU A 388 -33.10 12.61 -19.80
CA GLU A 388 -33.98 13.78 -19.58
C GLU A 388 -34.82 13.61 -18.31
N LEU A 389 -35.46 12.45 -18.16
CA LEU A 389 -36.28 12.12 -16.98
C LEU A 389 -35.44 12.16 -15.69
N PHE A 390 -34.20 11.67 -15.75
CA PHE A 390 -33.32 11.72 -14.58
C PHE A 390 -32.96 13.15 -14.17
N GLN A 391 -32.62 14.01 -15.12
CA GLN A 391 -32.31 15.43 -14.84
C GLN A 391 -33.51 16.16 -14.24
N GLU A 392 -34.71 15.89 -14.77
CA GLU A 392 -35.94 16.47 -14.26
C GLU A 392 -36.29 15.95 -12.86
N ALA A 393 -36.11 14.64 -12.60
CA ALA A 393 -36.28 14.06 -11.28
C ALA A 393 -35.31 14.65 -10.25
N GLN A 394 -34.05 14.90 -10.62
CA GLN A 394 -33.07 15.57 -9.77
C GLN A 394 -33.51 16.99 -9.39
N HIS A 395 -34.08 17.72 -10.36
CA HIS A 395 -34.60 19.08 -10.09
C HIS A 395 -35.70 19.05 -9.04
N PHE A 396 -36.75 18.24 -9.23
CA PHE A 396 -37.86 18.18 -8.28
C PHE A 396 -37.50 17.53 -6.95
N HIS A 397 -36.56 16.62 -6.92
CA HIS A 397 -35.97 16.10 -5.69
C HIS A 397 -35.28 17.23 -4.90
N ALA A 398 -34.43 18.03 -5.55
CA ALA A 398 -33.76 19.17 -4.90
C ALA A 398 -34.74 20.24 -4.41
N GLU A 399 -35.81 20.52 -5.18
CA GLU A 399 -36.89 21.44 -4.76
C GLU A 399 -37.62 20.92 -3.51
N GLY A 400 -37.90 19.60 -3.47
CA GLY A 400 -38.49 18.97 -2.29
C GLY A 400 -37.60 19.03 -1.06
N LEU A 401 -36.27 18.83 -1.20
CA LEU A 401 -35.31 19.03 -0.12
C LEU A 401 -35.35 20.47 0.44
N ALA A 402 -35.34 21.44 -0.47
CA ALA A 402 -35.41 22.86 -0.09
C ALA A 402 -36.72 23.17 0.63
N SER A 403 -37.85 22.65 0.16
CA SER A 403 -39.18 22.85 0.79
C SER A 403 -39.21 22.24 2.21
N TYR A 404 -38.59 21.09 2.43
CA TYR A 404 -38.45 20.50 3.75
C TYR A 404 -37.62 21.39 4.69
N ALA A 405 -36.47 21.86 4.21
CA ALA A 405 -35.59 22.74 4.98
C ALA A 405 -36.26 24.05 5.39
N LEU A 406 -37.22 24.55 4.58
CA LEU A 406 -38.04 25.73 4.87
C LEU A 406 -39.29 25.44 5.73
N GLY A 407 -39.51 24.19 6.12
CA GLY A 407 -40.69 23.79 6.90
C GLY A 407 -42.01 23.83 6.11
N GLN A 408 -41.97 23.79 4.80
CA GLN A 408 -43.14 23.80 3.91
C GLN A 408 -43.77 22.42 3.72
N ILE A 409 -43.00 21.37 3.93
CA ILE A 409 -43.42 19.98 3.94
C ILE A 409 -42.95 19.28 5.20
N ASP A 410 -43.62 18.21 5.60
CA ASP A 410 -43.31 17.41 6.77
C ASP A 410 -42.33 16.22 6.44
N LEU A 411 -41.88 15.51 7.46
CA LEU A 411 -40.96 14.39 7.30
C LEU A 411 -41.56 13.22 6.48
N PRO A 412 -42.81 12.80 6.66
CA PRO A 412 -43.47 11.83 5.78
C PRO A 412 -43.49 12.23 4.31
N GLN A 413 -43.78 13.51 4.01
CA GLN A 413 -43.74 14.02 2.63
C GLN A 413 -42.32 14.01 2.07
N ARG A 414 -41.32 14.35 2.89
CA ARG A 414 -39.91 14.27 2.52
C ARG A 414 -39.51 12.83 2.19
N ALA A 415 -39.91 11.85 2.98
CA ALA A 415 -39.63 10.42 2.72
C ALA A 415 -40.28 9.95 1.40
N ARG A 416 -41.45 10.40 1.07
CA ARG A 416 -42.15 10.08 -0.20
C ARG A 416 -41.43 10.68 -1.41
N ILE A 417 -40.79 11.84 -1.27
CA ILE A 417 -39.96 12.44 -2.33
C ILE A 417 -38.75 11.55 -2.62
N ASP A 418 -38.08 11.08 -1.56
CA ASP A 418 -36.95 10.16 -1.70
C ASP A 418 -37.39 8.82 -2.32
N ASP A 419 -38.46 8.21 -1.82
CA ASP A 419 -39.01 6.97 -2.35
C ASP A 419 -39.28 7.05 -3.87
N LEU A 420 -39.93 8.11 -4.36
CA LEU A 420 -40.18 8.30 -5.79
C LEU A 420 -38.92 8.57 -6.58
N PHE A 421 -38.02 9.43 -6.06
CA PHE A 421 -36.78 9.74 -6.73
C PHE A 421 -35.91 8.50 -6.94
N TYR A 422 -35.75 7.67 -5.90
CA TYR A 422 -34.96 6.44 -6.03
C TYR A 422 -35.62 5.38 -6.91
N ALA A 423 -36.97 5.28 -6.90
CA ALA A 423 -37.69 4.43 -7.86
C ALA A 423 -37.42 4.85 -9.32
N ILE A 424 -37.44 6.15 -9.61
CA ILE A 424 -37.10 6.69 -10.92
C ILE A 424 -35.63 6.43 -11.25
N ALA A 425 -34.72 6.69 -10.30
CA ALA A 425 -33.28 6.49 -10.50
C ALA A 425 -32.94 5.04 -10.89
N HIS A 426 -33.50 4.05 -10.21
CA HIS A 426 -33.34 2.63 -10.56
C HIS A 426 -33.92 2.29 -11.94
N ALA A 427 -35.11 2.77 -12.26
CA ALA A 427 -35.75 2.54 -13.55
C ALA A 427 -34.95 3.18 -14.69
N VAL A 428 -34.48 4.40 -14.50
CA VAL A 428 -33.60 5.09 -15.46
C VAL A 428 -32.29 4.31 -15.65
N ARG A 429 -31.63 3.92 -14.57
CA ARG A 429 -30.38 3.18 -14.62
C ARG A 429 -30.47 1.88 -15.43
N ALA A 430 -31.60 1.17 -15.30
CA ALA A 430 -31.86 -0.07 -16.07
C ALA A 430 -32.00 0.17 -17.57
N ARG A 431 -32.30 1.39 -18.02
CA ARG A 431 -32.47 1.77 -19.43
C ARG A 431 -31.22 2.37 -20.07
N LEU A 432 -30.19 2.70 -19.30
CA LEU A 432 -28.96 3.31 -19.78
C LEU A 432 -27.89 2.25 -20.08
N SER A 433 -27.00 2.54 -21.05
CA SER A 433 -25.88 1.69 -21.44
C SER A 433 -24.62 2.51 -21.66
N TYR A 434 -23.47 2.00 -21.24
CA TYR A 434 -22.16 2.59 -21.52
C TYR A 434 -21.75 2.58 -23.00
N ASP A 435 -22.43 1.80 -23.84
CA ASP A 435 -22.21 1.80 -25.28
C ASP A 435 -22.65 3.13 -25.93
N GLU A 436 -23.59 3.83 -25.30
CA GLU A 436 -24.05 5.14 -25.72
C GLU A 436 -23.32 6.25 -24.98
N LYS A 437 -22.52 7.06 -25.71
CA LYS A 437 -21.71 8.13 -25.11
C LYS A 437 -22.53 9.16 -24.33
N SER A 438 -23.76 9.45 -24.77
CA SER A 438 -24.68 10.39 -24.10
C SER A 438 -25.17 9.89 -22.74
N HIS A 439 -25.14 8.59 -22.49
CA HIS A 439 -25.59 7.98 -21.23
C HIS A 439 -24.53 8.00 -20.13
N ARG A 440 -23.24 8.07 -20.49
CA ARG A 440 -22.13 7.90 -19.55
C ARG A 440 -22.20 8.83 -18.34
N PRO A 441 -22.41 10.18 -18.49
CA PRO A 441 -22.42 11.05 -17.31
C PRO A 441 -23.56 10.72 -16.32
N ALA A 442 -24.74 10.35 -16.85
CA ALA A 442 -25.86 9.96 -16.01
C ALA A 442 -25.65 8.59 -15.35
N LEU A 443 -25.01 7.64 -16.05
CA LEU A 443 -24.63 6.35 -15.48
C LEU A 443 -23.59 6.48 -14.37
N ASP A 444 -22.59 7.31 -14.58
CA ASP A 444 -21.54 7.56 -13.56
C ASP A 444 -22.19 8.13 -12.28
N GLU A 445 -23.04 9.15 -12.43
CA GLU A 445 -23.76 9.73 -11.28
C GLU A 445 -24.72 8.73 -10.61
N LEU A 446 -25.47 7.94 -11.40
CA LEU A 446 -26.37 6.92 -10.86
C LEU A 446 -25.61 5.80 -10.14
N ASN A 447 -24.44 5.38 -10.66
CA ASN A 447 -23.59 4.39 -10.01
C ASN A 447 -23.03 4.90 -8.67
N GLU A 448 -22.76 6.21 -8.54
CA GLU A 448 -22.35 6.80 -7.27
C GLU A 448 -23.52 6.89 -6.27
N ARG A 449 -24.76 7.12 -6.74
CA ARG A 449 -25.95 7.25 -5.87
C ARG A 449 -26.57 5.93 -5.46
N LEU A 450 -26.54 4.94 -6.36
CA LEU A 450 -27.19 3.64 -6.20
C LEU A 450 -26.15 2.56 -5.82
N VAL A 451 -25.28 2.90 -4.90
CA VAL A 451 -24.22 2.03 -4.40
C VAL A 451 -24.54 1.58 -2.98
N ASP A 452 -24.33 0.28 -2.71
CA ASP A 452 -24.42 -0.26 -1.37
C ASP A 452 -23.17 0.13 -0.57
N LYS A 453 -23.29 0.29 0.74
CA LYS A 453 -22.14 0.48 1.64
C LYS A 453 -21.85 -0.82 2.36
N TYR A 454 -20.66 -1.34 2.13
CA TYR A 454 -20.15 -2.53 2.82
C TYR A 454 -19.26 -2.07 3.96
N PHE A 455 -19.74 -2.20 5.19
CA PHE A 455 -18.96 -1.94 6.39
C PHE A 455 -18.05 -3.14 6.66
N VAL A 456 -16.76 -2.93 6.54
CA VAL A 456 -15.73 -3.97 6.64
C VAL A 456 -14.95 -3.79 7.92
N ASN A 457 -14.79 -4.87 8.68
CA ASN A 457 -14.12 -4.87 9.98
C ASN A 457 -12.60 -4.66 9.80
N PHE A 458 -12.17 -3.42 9.65
CA PHE A 458 -10.77 -2.98 9.58
C PHE A 458 -10.71 -1.46 9.79
N SER A 459 -9.52 -0.88 9.86
CA SER A 459 -9.28 0.57 9.82
C SER A 459 -8.48 0.93 8.57
N VAL A 460 -8.98 1.87 7.76
CA VAL A 460 -8.23 2.43 6.62
C VAL A 460 -6.93 3.06 7.10
N PHE A 461 -6.99 3.79 8.23
CA PHE A 461 -5.87 4.53 8.80
C PHE A 461 -4.75 3.62 9.29
N GLU A 462 -5.09 2.48 9.88
CA GLU A 462 -4.13 1.51 10.39
C GLU A 462 -3.61 0.58 9.31
N SER A 463 -4.51 0.01 8.50
CA SER A 463 -4.16 -1.12 7.63
C SER A 463 -3.74 -0.72 6.21
N ILE A 464 -4.29 0.38 5.66
CA ILE A 464 -3.97 0.91 4.32
C ILE A 464 -3.87 2.45 4.34
N PRO A 465 -3.02 3.03 5.20
CA PRO A 465 -2.94 4.47 5.41
C PRO A 465 -2.67 5.26 4.14
N ASP A 466 -1.94 4.70 3.18
CA ASP A 466 -1.66 5.38 1.92
C ASP A 466 -2.92 5.57 1.04
N ALA A 467 -3.98 4.77 1.23
CA ALA A 467 -5.25 4.99 0.56
C ALA A 467 -5.88 6.32 0.97
N TRP A 468 -5.79 6.66 2.26
CA TRP A 468 -6.26 7.93 2.81
C TRP A 468 -5.26 9.08 2.58
N ALA A 469 -3.99 8.87 2.92
CA ALA A 469 -2.99 9.93 2.96
C ALA A 469 -2.57 10.45 1.57
N ILE A 470 -2.55 9.58 0.56
CA ILE A 470 -2.01 9.90 -0.78
C ILE A 470 -2.86 9.36 -1.94
N ASP A 471 -4.09 8.95 -1.68
CA ASP A 471 -5.01 8.30 -2.65
C ASP A 471 -4.36 7.10 -3.38
N GLN A 472 -3.54 6.31 -2.68
CA GLN A 472 -2.99 5.10 -3.28
C GLN A 472 -4.09 4.08 -3.48
N VAL A 473 -4.12 3.48 -4.67
CA VAL A 473 -5.07 2.41 -5.00
C VAL A 473 -4.50 1.07 -4.59
N PHE A 474 -5.35 0.19 -4.07
CA PHE A 474 -5.03 -1.22 -3.78
C PHE A 474 -6.03 -2.12 -4.49
N PRO A 475 -5.60 -3.26 -5.07
CA PRO A 475 -6.54 -4.27 -5.56
C PRO A 475 -7.36 -4.84 -4.40
N ILE A 476 -8.68 -4.83 -4.55
CA ILE A 476 -9.63 -5.34 -3.55
C ILE A 476 -10.51 -6.37 -4.21
N VAL A 477 -10.58 -7.58 -3.63
CA VAL A 477 -11.31 -8.71 -4.21
C VAL A 477 -11.95 -9.53 -3.10
N PRO A 478 -13.20 -10.00 -3.25
CA PRO A 478 -13.75 -11.05 -2.39
C PRO A 478 -12.87 -12.30 -2.46
N ILE A 479 -12.63 -12.99 -1.34
CA ILE A 479 -11.76 -14.18 -1.37
C ILE A 479 -12.50 -15.46 -1.78
N GLU A 480 -13.81 -15.40 -1.92
CA GLU A 480 -14.67 -16.52 -2.27
C GLU A 480 -15.86 -16.06 -3.14
N ARG A 481 -16.62 -16.99 -3.70
CA ARG A 481 -17.78 -16.75 -4.57
C ARG A 481 -17.43 -16.10 -5.93
N LEU A 482 -16.17 -16.15 -6.36
CA LEU A 482 -15.74 -15.57 -7.64
C LEU A 482 -16.26 -16.37 -8.86
N ASN A 483 -16.80 -17.58 -8.66
CA ASN A 483 -17.56 -18.35 -9.65
C ASN A 483 -19.03 -17.90 -9.79
N GLU A 484 -19.50 -16.97 -8.94
CA GLU A 484 -20.81 -16.36 -8.99
C GLU A 484 -20.71 -14.95 -9.58
N GLN A 485 -21.72 -14.55 -10.36
CA GLN A 485 -21.78 -13.18 -10.88
C GLN A 485 -22.10 -12.20 -9.75
N PRO A 486 -21.29 -11.14 -9.53
CA PRO A 486 -21.64 -10.10 -8.57
C PRO A 486 -22.90 -9.36 -9.01
N GLN A 487 -23.87 -9.20 -8.11
CA GLN A 487 -25.17 -8.59 -8.41
C GLN A 487 -25.26 -7.15 -7.93
N ARG A 488 -24.35 -6.72 -7.07
CA ARG A 488 -24.34 -5.41 -6.43
C ARG A 488 -23.12 -4.58 -6.84
N ARG A 489 -23.22 -3.30 -6.63
CA ARG A 489 -22.05 -2.41 -6.61
C ARG A 489 -21.93 -1.82 -5.23
N GLY A 490 -20.73 -1.85 -4.66
CA GLY A 490 -20.50 -1.41 -3.29
C GLY A 490 -19.30 -0.48 -3.15
N ILE A 491 -19.37 0.38 -2.15
CA ILE A 491 -18.22 1.08 -1.58
C ILE A 491 -17.85 0.44 -0.24
N ILE A 492 -16.57 0.45 0.09
CA ILE A 492 -16.06 -0.12 1.34
C ILE A 492 -15.85 1.02 2.34
N ALA A 493 -16.54 0.93 3.46
CA ALA A 493 -16.35 1.76 4.64
C ALA A 493 -15.69 0.96 5.75
N ASP A 494 -14.80 1.57 6.51
CA ASP A 494 -14.15 0.95 7.67
C ASP A 494 -14.98 1.08 8.96
N MET A 495 -14.42 0.61 10.09
CA MET A 495 -15.09 0.65 11.40
C MET A 495 -14.80 1.94 12.18
N THR A 496 -14.01 2.86 11.66
CA THR A 496 -13.73 4.12 12.35
C THR A 496 -14.94 5.06 12.29
N CYS A 497 -15.03 5.99 13.22
CA CYS A 497 -16.09 7.00 13.20
C CYS A 497 -15.79 8.18 12.26
N ASP A 498 -14.65 8.15 11.55
CA ASP A 498 -14.26 9.21 10.64
C ASP A 498 -14.91 9.03 9.26
N SER A 499 -15.39 10.12 8.68
CA SER A 499 -15.99 10.10 7.33
C SER A 499 -14.98 9.76 6.21
N ASP A 500 -13.68 9.93 6.47
CA ASP A 500 -12.60 9.52 5.55
C ASP A 500 -12.25 8.03 5.64
N GLY A 501 -12.82 7.29 6.59
CA GLY A 501 -12.67 5.84 6.76
C GLY A 501 -13.36 5.04 5.64
N MET A 502 -13.05 5.35 4.39
CA MET A 502 -13.62 4.66 3.22
C MET A 502 -12.63 4.59 2.06
N VAL A 503 -12.79 3.56 1.24
CA VAL A 503 -12.05 3.43 -0.03
C VAL A 503 -12.82 4.17 -1.12
N LYS A 504 -12.13 5.09 -1.81
CA LYS A 504 -12.74 5.99 -2.81
C LYS A 504 -12.53 5.53 -4.26
N THR A 505 -11.59 4.61 -4.50
CA THR A 505 -11.20 4.21 -5.85
C THR A 505 -10.86 2.73 -5.90
N TYR A 506 -11.39 2.03 -6.88
CA TYR A 506 -11.32 0.57 -7.04
C TYR A 506 -10.73 0.20 -8.39
N VAL A 507 -10.04 -0.94 -8.43
CA VAL A 507 -9.51 -1.54 -9.65
C VAL A 507 -10.59 -2.43 -10.28
N GLU A 508 -11.00 -2.11 -11.50
CA GLU A 508 -11.99 -2.89 -12.25
C GLU A 508 -11.71 -2.81 -13.75
N ASN A 509 -11.76 -3.97 -14.45
CA ASN A 509 -11.67 -4.06 -15.91
C ASN A 509 -10.49 -3.25 -16.52
N GLU A 510 -9.30 -3.37 -15.96
CA GLU A 510 -8.08 -2.64 -16.36
C GLU A 510 -8.26 -1.10 -16.28
N SER A 511 -9.09 -0.64 -15.38
CA SER A 511 -9.44 0.77 -15.16
C SER A 511 -9.66 1.05 -13.68
N LEU A 512 -9.97 2.29 -13.35
CA LEU A 512 -10.37 2.72 -12.02
C LEU A 512 -11.86 3.11 -12.03
N ASP A 513 -12.57 2.72 -10.97
CA ASP A 513 -13.97 3.03 -10.77
C ASP A 513 -14.22 3.56 -9.33
N THR A 514 -15.35 4.18 -9.07
CA THR A 514 -15.76 4.73 -7.75
C THR A 514 -16.48 3.71 -6.88
N SER A 515 -16.77 2.52 -7.39
CA SER A 515 -17.41 1.41 -6.69
C SER A 515 -16.88 0.06 -7.19
N LEU A 516 -17.10 -1.01 -6.42
CA LEU A 516 -16.63 -2.36 -6.72
C LEU A 516 -17.81 -3.30 -6.97
N PRO A 517 -17.76 -4.21 -7.96
CA PRO A 517 -18.72 -5.30 -8.09
C PRO A 517 -18.60 -6.25 -6.89
N LEU A 518 -19.69 -6.45 -6.17
CA LEU A 518 -19.76 -7.29 -4.96
C LEU A 518 -21.00 -8.19 -5.00
N HIS A 519 -21.00 -9.24 -4.17
CA HIS A 519 -22.14 -10.15 -4.05
C HIS A 519 -23.08 -9.65 -2.96
N ALA A 520 -24.38 -9.90 -3.14
CA ALA A 520 -25.34 -9.74 -2.06
C ALA A 520 -24.94 -10.64 -0.86
N VAL A 521 -25.03 -10.10 0.34
CA VAL A 521 -24.71 -10.80 1.59
C VAL A 521 -26.01 -11.07 2.34
N ASN A 522 -26.28 -12.33 2.66
CA ASN A 522 -27.46 -12.67 3.45
C ASN A 522 -27.17 -12.55 4.95
N PRO A 523 -28.17 -12.24 5.77
CA PRO A 523 -28.01 -12.24 7.23
C PRO A 523 -27.41 -13.54 7.75
N GLY A 524 -26.34 -13.45 8.55
CA GLY A 524 -25.63 -14.59 9.10
C GLY A 524 -24.63 -15.27 8.15
N GLU A 525 -24.48 -14.77 6.92
CA GLU A 525 -23.48 -15.24 5.97
C GLU A 525 -22.14 -14.52 6.20
N SER A 526 -21.04 -15.28 6.29
CA SER A 526 -19.70 -14.69 6.33
C SER A 526 -19.29 -14.26 4.93
N TYR A 527 -18.95 -13.00 4.73
CA TYR A 527 -18.43 -12.46 3.47
C TYR A 527 -17.09 -11.78 3.72
N ARG A 528 -16.04 -12.29 3.09
CA ARG A 528 -14.65 -11.86 3.36
C ARG A 528 -14.07 -11.17 2.15
N ILE A 529 -13.42 -10.03 2.40
CA ILE A 529 -12.78 -9.20 1.37
C ILE A 529 -11.30 -9.12 1.67
N ALA A 530 -10.47 -9.19 0.63
CA ALA A 530 -9.02 -9.05 0.73
C ALA A 530 -8.52 -7.79 0.05
N PHE A 531 -7.57 -7.13 0.69
CA PHE A 531 -6.80 -6.01 0.17
C PHE A 531 -5.41 -6.52 -0.17
N PHE A 532 -5.05 -6.48 -1.45
CA PHE A 532 -3.81 -7.04 -1.95
C PHE A 532 -2.70 -6.00 -2.04
N MET A 533 -1.45 -6.47 -2.11
CA MET A 533 -0.25 -5.64 -2.29
C MET A 533 0.01 -4.65 -1.14
N VAL A 534 -0.42 -4.98 0.07
CA VAL A 534 -0.24 -4.15 1.27
C VAL A 534 1.13 -4.33 1.95
N GLY A 535 2.03 -5.16 1.38
CA GLY A 535 3.32 -5.52 1.99
C GLY A 535 4.37 -4.41 2.02
N ALA A 536 4.15 -3.29 1.31
CA ALA A 536 5.05 -2.16 1.27
C ALA A 536 4.43 -0.95 1.98
N TYR A 537 5.10 -0.46 3.02
CA TYR A 537 4.77 0.72 3.83
C TYR A 537 3.55 0.59 4.75
N GLN A 538 2.47 -0.05 4.36
CA GLN A 538 1.18 0.02 5.04
C GLN A 538 1.28 -0.38 6.52
N GLU A 539 1.83 -1.54 6.80
CA GLU A 539 1.98 -2.09 8.16
C GLU A 539 2.78 -1.19 9.13
N ILE A 540 3.64 -0.34 8.61
CA ILE A 540 4.55 0.47 9.43
C ILE A 540 4.21 1.97 9.43
N LEU A 541 3.27 2.41 8.61
CA LEU A 541 2.76 3.77 8.55
C LEU A 541 1.36 3.89 9.15
N GLY A 542 0.82 2.80 9.72
CA GLY A 542 -0.50 2.77 10.34
C GLY A 542 -0.68 3.86 11.39
N ASP A 543 -1.90 4.38 11.49
CA ASP A 543 -2.31 5.40 12.45
C ASP A 543 -3.45 4.84 13.32
N ILE A 544 -3.30 4.95 14.63
CA ILE A 544 -4.20 4.39 15.65
C ILE A 544 -5.50 5.18 15.84
N HIS A 545 -6.08 5.70 14.75
CA HIS A 545 -7.36 6.43 14.82
C HIS A 545 -8.44 5.60 15.51
N ASN A 546 -9.18 6.19 16.45
CA ASN A 546 -10.11 5.52 17.36
C ASN A 546 -9.49 4.37 18.21
N LEU A 547 -8.18 4.32 18.35
CA LEU A 547 -7.44 3.27 19.05
C LEU A 547 -7.59 1.87 18.43
N PHE A 548 -7.90 1.78 17.14
CA PHE A 548 -7.68 0.55 16.39
C PHE A 548 -6.17 0.36 16.20
N GLY A 549 -5.63 -0.74 16.70
CA GLY A 549 -4.20 -1.03 16.64
C GLY A 549 -3.84 -2.06 15.58
N ASP A 550 -2.64 -2.63 15.68
CA ASP A 550 -2.16 -3.70 14.79
C ASP A 550 -3.19 -4.85 14.69
N THR A 551 -3.36 -5.39 13.47
CA THR A 551 -4.22 -6.55 13.25
C THR A 551 -3.52 -7.86 13.63
N ASP A 552 -4.30 -8.93 13.90
CA ASP A 552 -3.74 -10.28 13.95
C ASP A 552 -2.98 -10.57 12.66
N ALA A 553 -1.86 -11.29 12.75
CA ALA A 553 -1.05 -11.63 11.61
C ALA A 553 -0.53 -13.06 11.62
N VAL A 554 -0.37 -13.66 10.45
CA VAL A 554 0.17 -15.01 10.25
C VAL A 554 1.09 -15.05 9.03
N GLU A 555 2.17 -15.82 9.13
CA GLU A 555 3.01 -16.14 7.98
C GLU A 555 2.60 -17.50 7.40
N VAL A 556 2.47 -17.55 6.08
CA VAL A 556 2.18 -18.75 5.29
C VAL A 556 3.41 -19.10 4.46
N ARG A 557 3.98 -20.28 4.69
CA ARG A 557 5.13 -20.79 3.93
C ARG A 557 4.74 -22.03 3.13
N ALA A 558 5.23 -22.09 1.92
CA ALA A 558 5.08 -23.28 1.08
C ALA A 558 5.86 -24.47 1.71
N GLU A 559 5.22 -25.63 1.82
CA GLU A 559 5.83 -26.86 2.30
C GLU A 559 5.32 -28.05 1.49
N GLY A 560 6.21 -28.69 0.73
CA GLY A 560 5.82 -29.76 -0.20
C GLY A 560 4.77 -29.31 -1.21
N GLU A 561 3.65 -30.01 -1.29
CA GLU A 561 2.51 -29.62 -2.15
C GLU A 561 1.47 -28.73 -1.43
N GLY A 562 1.73 -28.36 -0.17
CA GLY A 562 0.83 -27.57 0.68
C GLY A 562 1.51 -26.35 1.29
N TYR A 563 1.07 -26.01 2.50
CA TYR A 563 1.62 -24.88 3.26
C TYR A 563 1.58 -25.14 4.77
N VAL A 564 2.36 -24.38 5.52
CA VAL A 564 2.34 -24.32 6.97
C VAL A 564 2.10 -22.89 7.44
N LEU A 565 1.34 -22.74 8.52
CA LEU A 565 1.20 -21.48 9.24
C LEU A 565 2.36 -21.34 10.23
N THR A 566 3.08 -20.24 10.13
CA THR A 566 4.20 -19.93 11.01
C THR A 566 4.04 -18.52 11.59
N GLN A 567 4.71 -18.21 12.70
CA GLN A 567 4.77 -16.88 13.28
C GLN A 567 3.41 -16.18 13.43
N GLN A 568 2.45 -16.84 14.06
CA GLN A 568 1.21 -16.17 14.44
C GLN A 568 1.52 -15.06 15.47
N ARG A 569 1.12 -13.83 15.14
CA ARG A 569 1.20 -12.67 16.03
C ARG A 569 -0.19 -12.18 16.33
N ARG A 570 -0.49 -11.98 17.61
CA ARG A 570 -1.69 -11.29 18.03
C ARG A 570 -1.59 -9.81 17.71
N GLY A 571 -2.68 -9.25 17.27
CA GLY A 571 -2.85 -7.81 17.14
C GLY A 571 -2.99 -7.12 18.49
N ASP A 572 -3.17 -5.82 18.48
CA ASP A 572 -3.23 -5.03 19.69
C ASP A 572 -4.56 -5.22 20.41
N THR A 573 -4.48 -5.28 21.74
CA THR A 573 -5.63 -5.32 22.64
C THR A 573 -5.93 -3.93 23.20
N THR A 574 -7.13 -3.75 23.72
CA THR A 574 -7.59 -2.46 24.27
C THR A 574 -6.65 -1.91 25.33
N ASP A 575 -6.12 -2.74 26.21
CA ASP A 575 -5.17 -2.35 27.27
C ASP A 575 -3.84 -1.85 26.69
N VAL A 576 -3.33 -2.51 25.65
CA VAL A 576 -2.11 -2.08 24.95
C VAL A 576 -2.29 -0.68 24.36
N MET A 577 -3.41 -0.44 23.70
CA MET A 577 -3.70 0.85 23.08
C MET A 577 -3.94 1.96 24.10
N LEU A 578 -4.62 1.64 25.21
CA LEU A 578 -4.84 2.57 26.31
C LEU A 578 -3.52 2.95 27.01
N ASP A 579 -2.63 1.99 27.26
CA ASP A 579 -1.29 2.27 27.82
C ASP A 579 -0.45 3.12 26.87
N TYR A 580 -0.51 2.84 25.56
CA TYR A 580 0.20 3.62 24.54
C TYR A 580 -0.17 5.12 24.57
N VAL A 581 -1.44 5.45 24.83
CA VAL A 581 -1.92 6.84 24.95
C VAL A 581 -1.87 7.37 26.41
N GLY A 582 -1.26 6.63 27.33
CA GLY A 582 -0.92 7.08 28.68
C GLY A 582 -1.93 6.79 29.78
N TYR A 583 -2.93 5.92 29.52
CA TYR A 583 -3.78 5.45 30.61
C TYR A 583 -3.08 4.36 31.43
N ARG A 584 -3.18 4.47 32.76
CA ARG A 584 -2.70 3.42 33.66
C ARG A 584 -3.80 2.41 33.89
N LEU A 585 -3.55 1.15 33.56
CA LEU A 585 -4.56 0.07 33.65
C LEU A 585 -5.10 -0.14 35.06
N ASP A 586 -4.24 -0.02 36.08
CA ASP A 586 -4.67 -0.13 37.48
C ASP A 586 -5.64 0.98 37.89
N ASP A 587 -5.45 2.20 37.37
CA ASP A 587 -6.35 3.32 37.64
C ASP A 587 -7.71 3.09 36.98
N LEU A 588 -7.74 2.53 35.76
CA LEU A 588 -8.95 2.14 35.07
C LEU A 588 -9.73 1.04 35.82
N ARG A 589 -9.04 -0.01 36.22
CA ARG A 589 -9.63 -1.11 37.01
C ARG A 589 -10.21 -0.60 38.32
N THR A 590 -9.49 0.29 39.00
CA THR A 590 -9.96 0.93 40.24
C THR A 590 -11.24 1.73 39.98
N ALA A 591 -11.24 2.57 38.96
CA ALA A 591 -12.40 3.38 38.59
C ALA A 591 -13.63 2.51 38.21
N TYR A 592 -13.42 1.39 37.52
CA TYR A 592 -14.50 0.46 37.20
C TYR A 592 -15.05 -0.22 38.44
N ALA A 593 -14.20 -0.69 39.33
CA ALA A 593 -14.60 -1.30 40.60
C ALA A 593 -15.42 -0.32 41.47
N GLU A 594 -15.01 0.93 41.58
CA GLU A 594 -15.72 1.98 42.30
C GLU A 594 -17.09 2.25 41.68
N ARG A 595 -17.22 2.28 40.34
CA ARG A 595 -18.50 2.47 39.64
C ARG A 595 -19.46 1.31 39.82
N VAL A 596 -18.96 0.04 39.73
CA VAL A 596 -19.76 -1.15 39.97
C VAL A 596 -20.27 -1.17 41.42
N ALA A 597 -19.41 -0.84 42.40
CA ALA A 597 -19.82 -0.73 43.80
C ALA A 597 -20.86 0.38 44.05
N ALA A 598 -20.69 1.53 43.42
CA ALA A 598 -21.63 2.65 43.56
C ALA A 598 -23.00 2.39 42.95
N ALA A 599 -23.11 1.49 41.98
CA ALA A 599 -24.37 1.12 41.31
C ALA A 599 -25.32 0.28 42.17
N GLN A 600 -24.88 -0.19 43.35
CA GLN A 600 -25.70 -0.97 44.33
C GLN A 600 -26.42 -2.18 43.70
N LEU A 601 -25.77 -2.88 42.81
CA LEU A 601 -26.31 -4.06 42.10
C LEU A 601 -26.35 -5.29 42.98
N ALA A 602 -27.15 -6.29 42.59
CA ALA A 602 -27.09 -7.62 43.19
C ALA A 602 -25.68 -8.21 42.96
N PRO A 603 -25.14 -9.00 43.92
CA PRO A 603 -23.77 -9.50 43.83
C PRO A 603 -23.43 -10.25 42.53
N ALA A 604 -24.35 -11.05 41.99
CA ALA A 604 -24.16 -11.74 40.73
C ALA A 604 -24.06 -10.80 39.53
N GLN A 605 -24.89 -9.74 39.47
CA GLN A 605 -24.82 -8.73 38.43
C GLN A 605 -23.54 -7.89 38.55
N ALA A 606 -23.11 -7.54 39.76
CA ALA A 606 -21.87 -6.82 39.98
C ALA A 606 -20.65 -7.60 39.48
N GLN A 607 -20.63 -8.91 39.71
CA GLN A 607 -19.59 -9.81 39.23
C GLN A 607 -19.62 -9.90 37.70
N GLU A 608 -20.77 -10.12 37.08
CA GLU A 608 -20.93 -10.20 35.62
C GLU A 608 -20.42 -8.91 34.93
N LEU A 609 -20.77 -7.72 35.44
CA LEU A 609 -20.30 -6.45 34.89
C LEU A 609 -18.79 -6.25 35.09
N ALA A 610 -18.23 -6.66 36.21
CA ALA A 610 -16.80 -6.60 36.45
C ALA A 610 -16.01 -7.50 35.48
N GLU A 611 -16.51 -8.73 35.26
CA GLU A 611 -15.94 -9.65 34.27
C GLU A 611 -16.03 -9.12 32.85
N ALA A 612 -17.16 -8.52 32.45
CA ALA A 612 -17.34 -7.89 31.14
C ALA A 612 -16.41 -6.68 30.92
N LEU A 613 -16.20 -5.84 31.95
CA LEU A 613 -15.28 -4.72 31.89
C LEU A 613 -13.82 -5.18 31.74
N GLU A 614 -13.41 -6.21 32.46
CA GLU A 614 -12.08 -6.81 32.34
C GLU A 614 -11.88 -7.47 30.97
N ALA A 615 -12.89 -8.19 30.46
CA ALA A 615 -12.87 -8.76 29.11
C ALA A 615 -12.74 -7.67 28.04
N GLY A 616 -13.44 -6.53 28.21
CA GLY A 616 -13.32 -5.38 27.31
C GLY A 616 -11.92 -4.76 27.32
N LEU A 617 -11.25 -4.70 28.49
CA LEU A 617 -9.87 -4.20 28.56
C LEU A 617 -8.86 -5.11 27.85
N THR A 618 -9.04 -6.42 27.89
CA THR A 618 -8.11 -7.40 27.32
C THR A 618 -8.54 -7.89 25.93
N GLY A 619 -9.63 -7.35 25.41
CA GLY A 619 -10.19 -7.70 24.10
C GLY A 619 -9.39 -7.13 22.94
N TYR A 620 -9.54 -7.76 21.77
CA TYR A 620 -9.04 -7.25 20.49
C TYR A 620 -9.70 -5.91 20.15
N THR A 621 -8.98 -5.00 19.49
CA THR A 621 -9.50 -3.65 19.24
C THR A 621 -10.55 -3.58 18.13
N TYR A 622 -10.65 -4.61 17.30
CA TYR A 622 -11.65 -4.72 16.24
C TYR A 622 -12.89 -5.46 16.68
N LEU A 623 -13.90 -5.52 15.81
CA LEU A 623 -15.17 -6.17 16.12
C LEU A 623 -14.98 -7.69 16.28
N SER A 624 -15.75 -8.31 17.18
CA SER A 624 -15.83 -9.77 17.26
C SER A 624 -16.48 -10.33 16.00
N ASP A 625 -16.07 -11.56 15.62
CA ASP A 625 -16.59 -12.27 14.44
C ASP A 625 -18.04 -12.78 14.58
N GLU A 626 -18.79 -12.35 15.58
CA GLU A 626 -20.18 -12.72 15.70
C GLU A 626 -20.98 -12.06 14.57
N PRO A 627 -21.76 -12.83 13.79
CA PRO A 627 -22.61 -12.24 12.76
C PRO A 627 -23.57 -11.26 13.39
N LEU A 628 -23.64 -10.04 12.86
CA LEU A 628 -24.63 -9.06 13.26
C LEU A 628 -26.03 -9.66 13.05
N ILE A 629 -26.87 -9.50 14.06
CA ILE A 629 -28.21 -10.08 14.22
C ILE A 629 -29.15 -9.61 13.13
#